data_810615af010265586b5850953b12a617
#
_entry.id   810615af010265586b5850953b12a617
#
_cell.length_a   1.000
_cell.length_b   1.000
_cell.length_c   1.000
_cell.angle_alpha   90.00
_cell.angle_beta   90.00
_cell.angle_gamma   90.00
#
_symmetry.space_group_name_H-M   'P 1'
#
loop_
_entity.id
_entity.type
_entity.pdbx_description
1 polymer ?
#
loop_
_entity_poly.entity_id
_entity_poly.type
_entity_poly.pdbx_seq_one_letter_code
_entity_poly.pdbx_strand_id
1 'polypeptide(L)'
;DSRVSRGLGDVYKRQDYAVETVKEILKNDQPLFGICLGHQILARACDISTYKLHNGHRGINHPVKNLKSGKSEVTSQNHGFAVTLEDIKKSDLLELTHINLNDETVEGIKVKGKKAFSVQYHPESCPGPHDSRYLFDDFIKMIKK
;
A
#
# COMPACT_ATOMS: atom_id res chain seq x y z
N ASP A 1 -10.76 -17.47 -22.66
CA ASP A 1 -9.75 -17.30 -23.68
C ASP A 1 -8.35 -17.60 -23.11
N SER A 2 -7.59 -18.43 -23.81
CA SER A 2 -6.25 -18.83 -23.39
C SER A 2 -5.27 -17.63 -23.27
N ARG A 3 -5.48 -16.59 -24.03
CA ARG A 3 -4.66 -15.37 -23.96
C ARG A 3 -4.88 -14.63 -22.65
N VAL A 4 -6.12 -14.51 -22.22
CA VAL A 4 -6.47 -13.87 -20.94
C VAL A 4 -5.89 -14.70 -19.78
N SER A 5 -6.02 -16.02 -19.85
CA SER A 5 -5.47 -16.93 -18.84
C SER A 5 -3.94 -16.82 -18.76
N ARG A 6 -3.25 -16.76 -19.90
CA ARG A 6 -1.80 -16.57 -19.94
C ARG A 6 -1.39 -15.23 -19.37
N GLY A 7 -2.11 -14.15 -19.73
CA GLY A 7 -1.84 -12.82 -19.22
C GLY A 7 -1.98 -12.75 -17.72
N LEU A 8 -3.02 -13.37 -17.16
CA LEU A 8 -3.20 -13.44 -15.70
C LEU A 8 -2.08 -14.22 -15.04
N GLY A 9 -1.68 -15.37 -15.61
CA GLY A 9 -0.57 -16.17 -15.09
C GLY A 9 0.74 -15.40 -15.07
N ASP A 10 1.03 -14.64 -16.12
CA ASP A 10 2.24 -13.82 -16.19
C ASP A 10 2.21 -12.68 -15.17
N VAL A 11 1.05 -12.05 -14.94
CA VAL A 11 0.89 -11.02 -13.92
C VAL A 11 1.17 -11.59 -12.53
N TYR A 12 0.60 -12.75 -12.20
CA TYR A 12 0.85 -13.40 -10.91
C TYR A 12 2.31 -13.78 -10.72
N LYS A 13 2.97 -14.31 -11.76
CA LYS A 13 4.39 -14.65 -11.70
C LYS A 13 5.25 -13.41 -11.43
N ARG A 14 4.93 -12.28 -12.07
CA ARG A 14 5.64 -11.02 -11.85
C ARG A 14 5.44 -10.51 -10.45
N GLN A 15 4.21 -10.63 -9.91
CA GLN A 15 3.93 -10.24 -8.52
C GLN A 15 4.72 -11.10 -7.53
N ASP A 16 4.78 -12.41 -7.74
CA ASP A 16 5.54 -13.31 -6.86
C ASP A 16 7.03 -12.96 -6.89
N TYR A 17 7.57 -12.66 -8.06
CA TYR A 17 8.95 -12.22 -8.19
C TYR A 17 9.19 -10.90 -7.44
N ALA A 18 8.26 -9.96 -7.57
CA ALA A 18 8.33 -8.67 -6.86
C ALA A 18 8.22 -8.87 -5.34
N VAL A 19 7.38 -9.79 -4.88
CA VAL A 19 7.28 -10.13 -3.45
C VAL A 19 8.62 -10.62 -2.91
N GLU A 20 9.29 -11.51 -3.63
CA GLU A 20 10.61 -12.00 -3.22
C GLU A 20 11.65 -10.89 -3.20
N THR A 21 11.61 -9.98 -4.18
CA THR A 21 12.49 -8.80 -4.21
C THR A 21 12.28 -7.91 -2.99
N VAL A 22 11.01 -7.65 -2.63
CA VAL A 22 10.68 -6.84 -1.45
C VAL A 22 11.16 -7.52 -0.17
N LYS A 23 11.02 -8.84 -0.06
CA LYS A 23 11.54 -9.58 1.10
C LYS A 23 13.06 -9.36 1.26
N GLU A 24 13.81 -9.38 0.16
CA GLU A 24 15.25 -9.11 0.18
C GLU A 24 15.56 -7.67 0.61
N ILE A 25 14.78 -6.69 0.11
CA ILE A 25 14.93 -5.29 0.52
C ILE A 25 14.73 -5.15 2.03
N LEU A 26 13.68 -5.76 2.57
CA LEU A 26 13.38 -5.72 4.00
C LEU A 26 14.48 -6.41 4.83
N LYS A 27 14.95 -7.55 4.36
CA LYS A 27 16.01 -8.32 5.03
C LYS A 27 17.31 -7.50 5.13
N ASN A 28 17.62 -6.70 4.12
CA ASN A 28 18.82 -5.87 4.07
C ASN A 28 18.62 -4.48 4.67
N ASP A 29 17.49 -4.23 5.32
CA ASP A 29 17.15 -2.95 5.97
C ASP A 29 17.22 -1.74 5.04
N GLN A 30 16.93 -1.95 3.76
CA GLN A 30 16.90 -0.87 2.78
C GLN A 30 15.59 -0.10 2.87
N PRO A 31 15.62 1.23 2.64
CA PRO A 31 14.39 2.03 2.61
C PRO A 31 13.47 1.64 1.46
N LEU A 32 12.17 1.61 1.73
CA LEU A 32 11.16 1.26 0.73
C LEU A 32 9.87 2.05 0.96
N PHE A 33 9.35 2.64 -0.12
CA PHE A 33 8.04 3.27 -0.13
C PHE A 33 7.21 2.65 -1.26
N GLY A 34 6.15 1.92 -0.90
CA GLY A 34 5.26 1.27 -1.86
C GLY A 34 4.02 2.10 -2.16
N ILE A 35 3.64 2.16 -3.43
CA ILE A 35 2.49 2.91 -3.91
C ILE A 35 1.58 1.98 -4.71
N CYS A 36 0.29 1.95 -4.39
CA CYS A 36 -0.76 1.17 -5.06
C CYS A 36 -0.41 -0.32 -5.12
N LEU A 37 0.00 -0.84 -6.27
CA LEU A 37 0.43 -2.23 -6.40
C LEU A 37 1.62 -2.54 -5.48
N GLY A 38 2.55 -1.58 -5.34
CA GLY A 38 3.69 -1.71 -4.43
C GLY A 38 3.28 -1.88 -2.97
N HIS A 39 2.18 -1.24 -2.56
CA HIS A 39 1.59 -1.42 -1.25
C HIS A 39 1.10 -2.87 -1.05
N GLN A 40 0.40 -3.41 -2.04
CA GLN A 40 -0.09 -4.79 -1.97
C GLN A 40 1.07 -5.80 -1.95
N ILE A 41 2.10 -5.54 -2.72
CA ILE A 41 3.30 -6.40 -2.75
C ILE A 41 4.03 -6.36 -1.42
N LEU A 42 4.17 -5.18 -0.79
CA LEU A 42 4.77 -5.06 0.53
C LEU A 42 3.98 -5.85 1.57
N ALA A 43 2.66 -5.74 1.56
CA ALA A 43 1.80 -6.50 2.47
C ALA A 43 2.00 -8.01 2.28
N ARG A 44 2.01 -8.49 1.04
CA ARG A 44 2.24 -9.91 0.73
C ARG A 44 3.63 -10.37 1.19
N ALA A 45 4.64 -9.52 1.07
CA ALA A 45 5.99 -9.83 1.56
C ALA A 45 6.03 -10.00 3.08
N CYS A 46 5.06 -9.43 3.79
CA CYS A 46 4.90 -9.56 5.25
C CYS A 46 3.83 -10.59 5.62
N ASP A 47 3.48 -11.47 4.71
CA ASP A 47 2.51 -12.57 4.90
C ASP A 47 1.08 -12.09 5.16
N ILE A 48 0.72 -10.92 4.62
CA ILE A 48 -0.63 -10.38 4.70
C ILE A 48 -1.36 -10.68 3.39
N SER A 49 -2.58 -11.20 3.49
CA SER A 49 -3.40 -11.51 2.31
C SER A 49 -4.04 -10.27 1.71
N THR A 50 -4.40 -10.37 0.43
CA THR A 50 -5.20 -9.36 -0.26
C THR A 50 -6.52 -10.00 -0.69
N TYR A 51 -7.54 -9.18 -0.92
CA TYR A 51 -8.85 -9.65 -1.37
C TYR A 51 -9.42 -8.72 -2.44
N LYS A 52 -10.32 -9.24 -3.26
CA LYS A 52 -10.97 -8.45 -4.29
C LYS A 52 -12.11 -7.64 -3.69
N LEU A 53 -12.11 -6.33 -3.94
CA LEU A 53 -13.20 -5.45 -3.55
C LEU A 53 -14.40 -5.66 -4.48
N HIS A 54 -15.61 -5.53 -3.94
CA HIS A 54 -16.83 -5.68 -4.72
C HIS A 54 -16.90 -4.67 -5.88
N ASN A 55 -16.66 -3.39 -5.59
CA ASN A 55 -16.72 -2.32 -6.60
C ASN A 55 -15.34 -1.71 -6.93
N GLY A 56 -14.31 -2.04 -6.16
CA GLY A 56 -13.02 -1.39 -6.29
C GLY A 56 -13.04 0.06 -5.84
N HIS A 57 -11.88 0.71 -5.87
CA HIS A 57 -11.72 2.14 -5.61
C HIS A 57 -11.14 2.78 -6.86
N ARG A 58 -11.92 3.65 -7.51
CA ARG A 58 -11.50 4.37 -8.71
C ARG A 58 -11.98 5.81 -8.65
N GLY A 59 -11.11 6.74 -9.02
CA GLY A 59 -11.43 8.17 -9.02
C GLY A 59 -10.47 9.00 -8.19
N ILE A 60 -10.81 10.28 -8.04
CA ILE A 60 -9.95 11.28 -7.43
C ILE A 60 -10.53 11.86 -6.12
N ASN A 61 -11.56 11.24 -5.57
CA ASN A 61 -12.29 11.78 -4.42
C ASN A 61 -12.49 10.76 -3.29
N HIS A 62 -11.56 9.84 -3.11
CA HIS A 62 -11.63 8.85 -2.03
C HIS A 62 -11.02 9.40 -0.75
N PRO A 63 -11.81 9.57 0.33
CA PRO A 63 -11.30 10.12 1.58
C PRO A 63 -10.55 9.07 2.38
N VAL A 64 -9.36 9.42 2.82
CA VAL A 64 -8.48 8.55 3.61
C VAL A 64 -8.08 9.27 4.87
N LYS A 65 -8.12 8.59 6.01
CA LYS A 65 -7.69 9.14 7.29
C LYS A 65 -6.28 8.67 7.61
N ASN A 66 -5.41 9.61 7.93
CA ASN A 66 -4.09 9.35 8.51
C ASN A 66 -4.29 9.14 10.01
N LEU A 67 -4.06 7.94 10.49
CA LEU A 67 -4.34 7.57 11.88
C LEU A 67 -3.39 8.25 12.87
N LYS A 68 -2.18 8.59 12.46
CA LYS A 68 -1.21 9.26 13.31
C LYS A 68 -1.57 10.72 13.55
N SER A 69 -1.91 11.45 12.49
CA SER A 69 -2.25 12.89 12.59
C SER A 69 -3.73 13.14 12.88
N GLY A 70 -4.59 12.17 12.61
CA GLY A 70 -6.05 12.33 12.67
C GLY A 70 -6.64 13.12 11.51
N LYS A 71 -5.81 13.58 10.57
CA LYS A 71 -6.27 14.36 9.43
C LYS A 71 -6.74 13.45 8.30
N SER A 72 -7.71 13.97 7.53
CA SER A 72 -8.24 13.28 6.35
C SER A 72 -7.65 13.88 5.09
N GLU A 73 -7.46 13.04 4.09
CA GLU A 73 -6.92 13.41 2.78
C GLU A 73 -7.89 12.96 1.70
N VAL A 74 -8.03 13.76 0.64
CA VAL A 74 -8.76 13.34 -0.55
C VAL A 74 -7.75 12.72 -1.50
N THR A 75 -7.98 11.47 -1.90
CA THR A 75 -6.97 10.69 -2.62
C THR A 75 -7.45 10.22 -3.99
N SER A 76 -6.47 10.03 -4.88
CA SER A 76 -6.68 9.42 -6.19
C SER A 76 -6.40 7.93 -6.09
N GLN A 77 -7.36 7.11 -6.52
CA GLN A 77 -7.26 5.65 -6.41
C GLN A 77 -7.68 4.96 -7.72
N ASN A 78 -7.03 3.84 -8.00
CA ASN A 78 -7.40 2.98 -9.11
C ASN A 78 -6.93 1.56 -8.81
N HIS A 79 -7.72 0.83 -8.01
CA HIS A 79 -7.39 -0.55 -7.67
C HIS A 79 -8.65 -1.38 -7.40
N GLY A 80 -8.57 -2.68 -7.66
CA GLY A 80 -9.66 -3.61 -7.41
C GLY A 80 -9.42 -4.54 -6.23
N PHE A 81 -8.25 -4.48 -5.61
CA PHE A 81 -7.87 -5.34 -4.47
C PHE A 81 -7.47 -4.48 -3.29
N ALA A 82 -7.65 -5.02 -2.09
CA ALA A 82 -7.25 -4.37 -0.85
C ALA A 82 -6.52 -5.35 0.06
N VAL A 83 -5.76 -4.81 1.01
CA VAL A 83 -5.03 -5.59 2.00
C VAL A 83 -5.96 -5.93 3.16
N THR A 84 -5.87 -7.15 3.69
CA THR A 84 -6.77 -7.66 4.72
C THR A 84 -6.46 -7.03 6.08
N LEU A 85 -7.41 -6.25 6.61
CA LEU A 85 -7.27 -5.56 7.89
C LEU A 85 -7.06 -6.53 9.05
N GLU A 86 -7.79 -7.64 9.07
CA GLU A 86 -7.69 -8.63 10.14
C GLU A 86 -6.26 -9.20 10.26
N ASP A 87 -5.62 -9.44 9.13
CA ASP A 87 -4.25 -9.95 9.11
C ASP A 87 -3.27 -8.93 9.68
N ILE A 88 -3.48 -7.63 9.40
CA ILE A 88 -2.64 -6.56 9.95
C ILE A 88 -2.79 -6.49 11.46
N LYS A 89 -4.03 -6.57 11.96
CA LYS A 89 -4.30 -6.53 13.40
C LYS A 89 -3.63 -7.70 14.15
N LYS A 90 -3.50 -8.84 13.50
CA LYS A 90 -2.87 -10.03 14.07
C LYS A 90 -1.35 -10.03 13.90
N SER A 91 -0.80 -9.16 13.07
CA SER A 91 0.63 -9.12 12.77
C SER A 91 1.39 -8.29 13.80
N ASP A 92 2.49 -8.83 14.28
CA ASP A 92 3.44 -8.08 15.12
C ASP A 92 4.40 -7.22 14.29
N LEU A 93 4.40 -7.41 12.97
CA LEU A 93 5.34 -6.74 12.06
C LEU A 93 4.80 -5.44 11.47
N LEU A 94 3.49 -5.30 11.37
CA LEU A 94 2.87 -4.19 10.65
C LEU A 94 2.05 -3.28 11.55
N GLU A 95 2.09 -1.99 11.21
CA GLU A 95 1.28 -0.95 11.80
C GLU A 95 0.34 -0.38 10.74
N LEU A 96 -0.95 -0.28 11.05
CA LEU A 96 -1.93 0.37 10.19
C LEU A 96 -1.73 1.89 10.27
N THR A 97 -1.52 2.55 9.15
CA THR A 97 -1.26 3.99 9.12
C THR A 97 -2.40 4.81 8.52
N HIS A 98 -3.10 4.24 7.56
CA HIS A 98 -4.19 4.95 6.86
C HIS A 98 -5.37 4.02 6.63
N ILE A 99 -6.58 4.59 6.70
CA ILE A 99 -7.82 3.84 6.50
C ILE A 99 -8.79 4.65 5.63
N ASN A 100 -9.54 3.96 4.77
CA ASN A 100 -10.58 4.59 3.95
C ASN A 100 -11.77 4.96 4.84
N LEU A 101 -12.26 6.20 4.72
CA LEU A 101 -13.35 6.68 5.57
C LEU A 101 -14.72 6.15 5.14
N ASN A 102 -14.87 5.68 3.91
CA ASN A 102 -16.14 5.18 3.42
C ASN A 102 -16.40 3.72 3.79
N ASP A 103 -15.39 2.86 3.67
CA ASP A 103 -15.56 1.41 3.84
C ASP A 103 -14.54 0.77 4.80
N GLU A 104 -13.72 1.58 5.45
CA GLU A 104 -12.73 1.13 6.43
C GLU A 104 -11.68 0.15 5.88
N THR A 105 -11.45 0.17 4.56
CA THR A 105 -10.38 -0.64 3.97
C THR A 105 -9.00 -0.06 4.31
N VAL A 106 -8.00 -0.93 4.31
CA VAL A 106 -6.61 -0.55 4.59
C VAL A 106 -6.09 0.32 3.45
N GLU A 107 -5.58 1.50 3.78
CA GLU A 107 -5.04 2.45 2.82
C GLU A 107 -3.55 2.75 3.04
N GLY A 108 -2.97 2.32 4.15
CA GLY A 108 -1.55 2.49 4.41
C GLY A 108 -1.06 1.59 5.52
N ILE A 109 0.18 1.13 5.39
CA ILE A 109 0.86 0.29 6.39
C ILE A 109 2.31 0.73 6.55
N LYS A 110 2.88 0.38 7.71
CA LYS A 110 4.30 0.59 8.00
C LYS A 110 4.87 -0.69 8.60
N VAL A 111 6.08 -1.05 8.21
CA VAL A 111 6.78 -2.21 8.78
C VAL A 111 7.54 -1.75 10.03
N LYS A 112 7.19 -2.32 11.18
CA LYS A 112 7.83 -1.95 12.46
C LYS A 112 9.31 -2.34 12.45
N GLY A 113 10.15 -1.42 12.88
CA GLY A 113 11.60 -1.65 12.95
C GLY A 113 12.33 -1.61 11.61
N LYS A 114 11.64 -1.29 10.52
CA LYS A 114 12.21 -1.19 9.18
C LYS A 114 11.93 0.19 8.60
N LYS A 115 12.70 0.57 7.58
CA LYS A 115 12.51 1.83 6.85
C LYS A 115 11.57 1.60 5.66
N ALA A 116 10.39 1.03 5.93
CA ALA A 116 9.46 0.62 4.89
C ALA A 116 8.02 0.98 5.27
N PHE A 117 7.33 1.63 4.34
CA PHE A 117 5.91 1.91 4.47
C PHE A 117 5.27 2.00 3.09
N SER A 118 3.95 1.99 3.04
CA SER A 118 3.23 2.03 1.77
C SER A 118 1.85 2.63 1.92
N VAL A 119 1.31 3.13 0.80
CA VAL A 119 -0.08 3.59 0.70
C VAL A 119 -0.73 2.97 -0.52
N GLN A 120 -2.04 2.72 -0.43
CA GLN A 120 -2.82 2.10 -1.50
C GLN A 120 -3.16 3.09 -2.61
N TYR A 121 -3.28 4.36 -2.28
CA TYR A 121 -3.62 5.41 -3.24
C TYR A 121 -2.37 5.95 -3.94
N HIS A 122 -2.59 6.87 -4.89
CA HIS A 122 -1.52 7.52 -5.66
C HIS A 122 -1.25 8.92 -5.10
N PRO A 123 -0.29 9.08 -4.18
CA PRO A 123 -0.03 10.40 -3.57
C PRO A 123 0.47 11.44 -4.57
N GLU A 124 1.13 11.00 -5.64
CA GLU A 124 1.61 11.88 -6.71
C GLU A 124 0.49 12.48 -7.55
N SER A 125 -0.71 11.89 -7.50
CA SER A 125 -1.86 12.30 -8.32
C SER A 125 -3.05 12.77 -7.50
N CYS A 126 -2.86 13.03 -6.21
CA CYS A 126 -3.96 13.49 -5.35
C CYS A 126 -4.39 14.91 -5.71
N PRO A 127 -5.71 15.23 -5.68
CA PRO A 127 -6.23 16.51 -6.14
C PRO A 127 -5.87 17.69 -5.23
N GLY A 128 -5.63 17.46 -3.94
CA GLY A 128 -5.19 18.50 -3.04
C GLY A 128 -3.74 18.91 -3.35
N PRO A 129 -3.44 20.21 -3.42
CA PRO A 129 -2.10 20.64 -3.85
C PRO A 129 -0.96 20.15 -2.95
N HIS A 130 -1.24 19.82 -1.69
CA HIS A 130 -0.18 19.42 -0.75
C HIS A 130 -0.58 18.27 0.18
N ASP A 131 -1.77 17.71 0.01
CA ASP A 131 -2.36 16.79 0.99
C ASP A 131 -1.51 15.54 1.26
N SER A 132 -0.85 15.00 0.23
CA SER A 132 -0.09 13.76 0.35
C SER A 132 1.42 13.93 0.16
N ARG A 133 1.91 15.16 0.05
CA ARG A 133 3.34 15.43 -0.12
C ARG A 133 4.18 14.99 1.06
N TYR A 134 3.61 15.04 2.26
CA TYR A 134 4.32 14.64 3.47
C TYR A 134 4.87 13.21 3.39
N LEU A 135 4.23 12.33 2.61
CA LEU A 135 4.69 10.94 2.45
C LEU A 135 6.07 10.86 1.81
N PHE A 136 6.31 11.70 0.78
CA PHE A 136 7.62 11.76 0.14
C PHE A 136 8.67 12.36 1.07
N ASP A 137 8.30 13.39 1.82
CA ASP A 137 9.19 14.01 2.80
C ASP A 137 9.55 13.02 3.91
N ASP A 138 8.58 12.25 4.39
CA ASP A 138 8.80 11.21 5.39
C ASP A 138 9.77 10.14 4.88
N PHE A 139 9.63 9.74 3.62
CA PHE A 139 10.52 8.76 3.01
C PHE A 139 11.96 9.30 2.91
N ILE A 140 12.11 10.55 2.47
CA ILE A 140 13.43 11.19 2.40
C ILE A 140 14.08 11.25 3.77
N LYS A 141 13.32 11.58 4.82
CA LYS A 141 13.82 11.59 6.20
C LYS A 141 14.27 10.20 6.65
N MET A 142 13.55 9.16 6.27
CA MET A 142 13.94 7.77 6.56
C MET A 142 15.29 7.42 5.93
N ILE A 143 15.50 7.82 4.68
CA ILE A 143 16.74 7.54 3.95
C ILE A 143 17.93 8.20 4.64
N LYS A 144 17.76 9.44 5.13
CA LYS A 144 18.84 10.23 5.73
C LYS A 144 19.24 9.77 7.13
N LYS A 145 18.44 8.96 7.76
CA LYS A 145 18.81 8.34 9.04
C LYS A 145 19.70 7.14 8.80
#